data_8f996a2dc19c81cee85e4bdb956dd62c
#
_entry.id   8f996a2dc19c81cee85e4bdb956dd62c
#
_cell.length_a   1.000
_cell.length_b   1.000
_cell.length_c   1.000
_cell.angle_alpha   90.00
_cell.angle_beta   90.00
_cell.angle_gamma   90.00
#
_symmetry.space_group_name_H-M   'P 1'
#
loop_
_entity.id
_entity.type
_entity.pdbx_description
1 polymer ?
#
loop_
_entity_poly.entity_id
_entity_poly.type
_entity_poly.pdbx_seq_one_letter_code
_entity_poly.pdbx_strand_id
1 'polypeptide(L)'
;MFAMVVLVAIVAKAQKAGGPVMTFEKTEIDYGTISQGADPLRKFKFKNTGTEPLVIKTARGSCGCTVPNYKKEPVMPGETAEVEVRYDTQRVGGFTKTVTIETNEGDQPRVLTIRGTVNEKKAEEGVPASAPSLISAPKQ
;
A
#
# COMPACT_ATOMS: atom_id res chain seq x y z
N MET A 1 -38.99 51.49 -24.71
CA MET A 1 -38.80 50.22 -24.04
C MET A 1 -37.37 49.79 -24.30
N PHE A 2 -36.54 49.92 -23.29
CA PHE A 2 -35.16 49.47 -23.36
C PHE A 2 -35.07 48.05 -22.74
N ALA A 3 -34.74 47.09 -23.57
CA ALA A 3 -34.44 45.76 -23.10
C ALA A 3 -33.00 45.69 -22.61
N MET A 4 -32.87 45.57 -21.28
CA MET A 4 -31.57 45.46 -20.65
C MET A 4 -31.13 43.99 -20.75
N VAL A 5 -30.20 43.73 -21.66
CA VAL A 5 -29.59 42.42 -21.78
C VAL A 5 -28.54 42.28 -20.67
N VAL A 6 -28.87 41.49 -19.65
CA VAL A 6 -27.92 41.18 -18.62
C VAL A 6 -27.01 40.07 -19.16
N LEU A 7 -25.80 40.44 -19.49
CA LEU A 7 -24.75 39.52 -19.88
C LEU A 7 -24.22 38.86 -18.62
N VAL A 8 -24.68 37.67 -18.34
CA VAL A 8 -24.14 36.86 -17.28
C VAL A 8 -22.80 36.30 -17.74
N ALA A 9 -21.73 36.93 -17.30
CA ALA A 9 -20.40 36.39 -17.50
C ALA A 9 -20.21 35.19 -16.60
N ILE A 10 -20.32 34.02 -17.19
CA ILE A 10 -19.96 32.78 -16.51
C ILE A 10 -18.44 32.76 -16.42
N VAL A 11 -17.94 33.15 -15.28
CA VAL A 11 -16.53 32.96 -14.96
C VAL A 11 -16.30 31.49 -14.77
N ALA A 12 -15.97 30.79 -15.83
CA ALA A 12 -15.46 29.45 -15.75
C ALA A 12 -14.13 29.54 -15.02
N LYS A 13 -14.13 29.11 -13.78
CA LYS A 13 -12.88 28.88 -13.06
C LYS A 13 -12.11 27.86 -13.87
N ALA A 14 -11.10 28.32 -14.56
CA ALA A 14 -10.15 27.43 -15.21
C ALA A 14 -9.50 26.61 -14.09
N GLN A 15 -9.97 25.39 -13.90
CA GLN A 15 -9.27 24.45 -13.07
C GLN A 15 -7.92 24.26 -13.71
N LYS A 16 -6.88 24.43 -12.91
CA LYS A 16 -5.51 24.25 -13.37
C LYS A 16 -5.38 22.82 -13.88
N ALA A 17 -5.61 22.64 -15.16
CA ALA A 17 -5.47 21.36 -15.81
C ALA A 17 -3.99 21.12 -15.99
N GLY A 18 -3.42 20.27 -15.17
CA GLY A 18 -2.03 19.93 -15.27
C GLY A 18 -1.44 19.56 -13.92
N GLY A 19 -0.30 18.94 -13.97
CA GLY A 19 0.40 18.46 -12.80
C GLY A 19 0.45 16.93 -12.73
N PRO A 20 1.25 16.42 -11.80
CA PRO A 20 1.31 14.96 -11.57
C PRO A 20 0.03 14.50 -10.88
N VAL A 21 -0.44 13.30 -11.20
CA VAL A 21 -1.60 12.68 -10.54
C VAL A 21 -1.32 11.20 -10.31
N MET A 22 -1.32 10.79 -9.06
CA MET A 22 -1.12 9.41 -8.65
C MET A 22 -2.47 8.70 -8.56
N THR A 23 -2.74 7.79 -9.47
CA THR A 23 -3.98 7.02 -9.49
C THR A 23 -3.69 5.56 -9.20
N PHE A 24 -4.14 5.09 -8.06
CA PHE A 24 -3.99 3.69 -7.66
C PHE A 24 -5.09 2.82 -8.23
N GLU A 25 -4.79 1.59 -8.58
CA GLU A 25 -5.78 0.57 -8.92
C GLU A 25 -6.62 0.21 -7.69
N LYS A 26 -5.98 0.16 -6.53
CA LYS A 26 -6.63 -0.01 -5.23
C LYS A 26 -5.75 0.60 -4.14
N THR A 27 -6.39 1.09 -3.11
CA THR A 27 -5.72 1.74 -1.97
C THR A 27 -5.77 0.89 -0.71
N GLU A 28 -6.39 -0.27 -0.79
CA GLU A 28 -6.50 -1.20 0.33
C GLU A 28 -6.21 -2.62 -0.17
N ILE A 29 -5.41 -3.34 0.58
CA ILE A 29 -5.16 -4.77 0.35
C ILE A 29 -5.44 -5.52 1.64
N ASP A 30 -6.28 -6.55 1.52
CA ASP A 30 -6.57 -7.47 2.60
C ASP A 30 -5.70 -8.71 2.42
N TYR A 31 -4.84 -8.98 3.39
CA TYR A 31 -4.02 -10.21 3.40
C TYR A 31 -4.86 -11.45 3.65
N GLY A 32 -6.09 -11.26 4.14
CA GLY A 32 -6.93 -12.35 4.59
C GLY A 32 -6.38 -12.96 5.88
N THR A 33 -6.64 -14.24 6.06
CA THR A 33 -6.09 -15.00 7.17
C THR A 33 -4.86 -15.75 6.68
N ILE A 34 -3.72 -15.42 7.24
CA ILE A 34 -2.42 -15.97 6.85
C ILE A 34 -1.73 -16.61 8.05
N SER A 35 -0.80 -17.49 7.78
CA SER A 35 0.03 -18.10 8.81
C SER A 35 1.21 -17.22 9.17
N GLN A 36 1.63 -17.29 10.41
CA GLN A 36 2.85 -16.61 10.87
C GLN A 36 4.03 -16.95 9.96
N GLY A 37 4.75 -15.92 9.51
CA GLY A 37 5.86 -16.09 8.59
C GLY A 37 5.46 -16.19 7.12
N ALA A 38 4.19 -16.05 6.78
CA ALA A 38 3.73 -16.03 5.38
C ALA A 38 4.34 -14.86 4.61
N ASP A 39 4.21 -14.90 3.28
CA ASP A 39 4.75 -13.84 2.42
C ASP A 39 4.30 -12.46 2.88
N PRO A 40 5.24 -11.62 3.31
CA PRO A 40 4.94 -10.32 3.87
C PRO A 40 4.68 -9.24 2.82
N LEU A 41 5.01 -9.49 1.56
CA LEU A 41 5.03 -8.47 0.53
C LEU A 41 3.68 -8.32 -0.17
N ARG A 42 3.23 -7.08 -0.31
CA ARG A 42 2.10 -6.72 -1.16
C ARG A 42 2.47 -5.50 -2.00
N LYS A 43 1.89 -5.41 -3.19
CA LYS A 43 2.18 -4.35 -4.14
C LYS A 43 0.93 -3.54 -4.44
N PHE A 44 1.06 -2.25 -4.35
CA PHE A 44 0.03 -1.30 -4.77
C PHE A 44 0.45 -0.69 -6.09
N LYS A 45 -0.25 -1.04 -7.14
CA LYS A 45 0.04 -0.52 -8.47
C LYS A 45 -0.65 0.82 -8.68
N PHE A 46 0.08 1.77 -9.24
CA PHE A 46 -0.46 3.08 -9.58
C PHE A 46 0.04 3.54 -10.95
N LYS A 47 -0.68 4.49 -11.51
CA LYS A 47 -0.32 5.14 -12.77
C LYS A 47 -0.27 6.63 -12.55
N ASN A 48 0.70 7.29 -13.18
CA ASN A 48 0.67 8.75 -13.29
C ASN A 48 -0.30 9.13 -14.40
N THR A 49 -1.49 9.53 -14.02
CA THR A 49 -2.54 9.96 -14.96
C THR A 49 -2.51 11.47 -15.23
N GLY A 50 -1.54 12.15 -14.67
CA GLY A 50 -1.34 13.57 -14.85
C GLY A 50 -0.54 13.89 -16.10
N THR A 51 -0.13 15.15 -16.20
CA THR A 51 0.60 15.71 -17.35
C THR A 51 2.06 16.03 -17.04
N GLU A 52 2.48 15.87 -15.79
CA GLU A 52 3.84 16.16 -15.35
C GLU A 52 4.42 14.96 -14.60
N PRO A 53 5.75 14.85 -14.52
CA PRO A 53 6.38 13.78 -13.77
C PRO A 53 5.94 13.74 -12.31
N LEU A 54 5.63 12.56 -11.81
CA LEU A 54 5.23 12.30 -10.43
C LEU A 54 6.44 11.84 -9.62
N VAL A 55 6.70 12.52 -8.53
CA VAL A 55 7.79 12.17 -7.61
C VAL A 55 7.22 11.81 -6.25
N ILE A 56 7.58 10.65 -5.76
CA ILE A 56 7.29 10.26 -4.38
C ILE A 56 8.40 10.84 -3.51
N LYS A 57 8.04 11.74 -2.60
CA LYS A 57 8.98 12.38 -1.69
C LYS A 57 9.31 11.48 -0.52
N THR A 58 8.27 10.93 0.11
CA THR A 58 8.41 10.01 1.23
C THR A 58 7.30 9.00 1.24
N ALA A 59 7.53 7.88 1.89
CA ALA A 59 6.50 6.91 2.21
C ALA A 59 6.82 6.31 3.59
N ARG A 60 5.84 6.30 4.47
CA ARG A 60 6.01 5.82 5.84
C ARG A 60 4.89 4.91 6.27
N GLY A 61 5.24 3.80 6.91
CA GLY A 61 4.29 2.94 7.58
C GLY A 61 3.84 3.56 8.90
N SER A 62 2.64 3.19 9.36
CA SER A 62 2.09 3.63 10.64
C SER A 62 2.80 3.00 11.85
N CYS A 63 3.64 2.00 11.62
CA CYS A 63 4.52 1.42 12.63
C CYS A 63 5.79 0.90 11.95
N GLY A 64 6.80 0.54 12.73
CA GLY A 64 8.02 -0.10 12.21
C GLY A 64 7.78 -1.50 11.63
N CYS A 65 6.61 -2.06 11.86
CA CYS A 65 6.19 -3.36 11.34
C CYS A 65 5.70 -3.30 9.88
N THR A 66 5.57 -2.11 9.33
CA THR A 66 5.06 -1.86 7.98
C THR A 66 6.05 -0.97 7.25
N VAL A 67 6.74 -1.56 6.29
CA VAL A 67 7.84 -0.89 5.59
C VAL A 67 7.50 -0.74 4.11
N PRO A 68 7.29 0.49 3.63
CA PRO A 68 7.08 0.74 2.21
C PRO A 68 8.41 0.85 1.46
N ASN A 69 8.37 0.45 0.19
CA ASN A 69 9.47 0.66 -0.75
C ASN A 69 8.89 1.15 -2.07
N TYR A 70 9.54 2.08 -2.71
CA TYR A 70 9.05 2.72 -3.92
C TYR A 70 10.19 3.19 -4.81
N LYS A 71 9.85 3.40 -6.10
CA LYS A 71 10.78 3.93 -7.09
C LYS A 71 11.14 5.37 -6.74
N LYS A 72 12.42 5.67 -6.70
CA LYS A 72 12.93 7.01 -6.38
C LYS A 72 12.89 7.95 -7.58
N GLU A 73 12.99 7.40 -8.79
CA GLU A 73 12.97 8.16 -10.01
C GLU A 73 11.55 8.66 -10.29
N PRO A 74 11.42 9.79 -10.99
CA PRO A 74 10.10 10.29 -11.39
C PRO A 74 9.33 9.27 -12.23
N VAL A 75 8.04 9.17 -11.98
CA VAL A 75 7.12 8.37 -12.79
C VAL A 75 6.54 9.29 -13.84
N MET A 76 6.83 9.03 -15.10
CA MET A 76 6.42 9.88 -16.20
C MET A 76 4.91 9.79 -16.47
N PRO A 77 4.30 10.82 -17.09
CA PRO A 77 2.89 10.77 -17.47
C PRO A 77 2.57 9.51 -18.27
N GLY A 78 1.54 8.77 -17.85
CA GLY A 78 1.13 7.51 -18.46
C GLY A 78 1.91 6.30 -18.01
N GLU A 79 2.98 6.47 -17.26
CA GLU A 79 3.79 5.36 -16.73
C GLU A 79 3.10 4.74 -15.51
N THR A 80 3.23 3.42 -15.39
CA THR A 80 2.75 2.65 -14.23
C THR A 80 3.94 2.27 -13.35
N ALA A 81 3.75 2.33 -12.05
CA ALA A 81 4.75 1.92 -11.08
C ALA A 81 4.06 1.26 -9.87
N GLU A 82 4.85 0.82 -8.92
CA GLU A 82 4.34 0.13 -7.73
C GLU A 82 4.93 0.70 -6.45
N VAL A 83 4.12 0.67 -5.40
CA VAL A 83 4.60 0.84 -4.03
C VAL A 83 4.53 -0.54 -3.39
N GLU A 84 5.67 -1.06 -3.00
CA GLU A 84 5.73 -2.33 -2.29
C GLU A 84 5.58 -2.08 -0.80
N VAL A 85 4.75 -2.86 -0.15
CA VAL A 85 4.55 -2.76 1.30
C VAL A 85 4.83 -4.11 1.92
N ARG A 86 5.73 -4.11 2.89
CA ARG A 86 6.11 -5.30 3.64
C ARG A 86 5.57 -5.17 5.06
N TYR A 87 4.74 -6.11 5.45
CA TYR A 87 4.24 -6.22 6.82
C TYR A 87 4.95 -7.35 7.56
N ASP A 88 5.29 -7.15 8.81
CA ASP A 88 5.94 -8.18 9.63
C ASP A 88 4.93 -9.29 10.00
N THR A 89 4.87 -10.31 9.19
CA THR A 89 3.97 -11.46 9.38
C THR A 89 4.37 -12.39 10.52
N GLN A 90 5.45 -12.12 11.22
CA GLN A 90 5.79 -12.82 12.46
C GLN A 90 4.90 -12.37 13.62
N ARG A 91 4.22 -11.24 13.47
CA ARG A 91 3.32 -10.70 14.49
C ARG A 91 1.96 -11.36 14.39
N VAL A 92 1.64 -12.18 15.37
CA VAL A 92 0.36 -12.91 15.45
C VAL A 92 -0.76 -11.93 15.84
N GLY A 93 -1.92 -12.10 15.23
CA GLY A 93 -3.13 -11.34 15.52
C GLY A 93 -3.65 -10.56 14.34
N GLY A 94 -4.77 -9.91 14.53
CA GLY A 94 -5.36 -9.02 13.54
C GLY A 94 -4.55 -7.74 13.40
N PHE A 95 -4.50 -7.20 12.19
CA PHE A 95 -3.81 -5.95 11.93
C PHE A 95 -4.54 -5.09 10.92
N THR A 96 -4.43 -3.80 11.10
CA THR A 96 -4.79 -2.77 10.13
C THR A 96 -3.72 -1.71 10.22
N LYS A 97 -2.95 -1.54 9.15
CA LYS A 97 -1.85 -0.59 9.09
C LYS A 97 -1.97 0.29 7.87
N THR A 98 -1.41 1.47 7.94
CA THR A 98 -1.43 2.43 6.85
C THR A 98 -0.03 2.79 6.41
N VAL A 99 0.08 3.19 5.15
CA VAL A 99 1.28 3.79 4.58
C VAL A 99 0.89 5.15 4.07
N THR A 100 1.57 6.17 4.56
CA THR A 100 1.37 7.55 4.14
C THR A 100 2.44 7.92 3.13
N ILE A 101 2.01 8.37 1.96
CA ILE A 101 2.89 8.72 0.83
C ILE A 101 2.76 10.20 0.55
N GLU A 102 3.87 10.90 0.54
CA GLU A 102 3.93 12.31 0.15
C GLU A 102 4.53 12.40 -1.25
N THR A 103 3.88 13.15 -2.10
CA THR A 103 4.28 13.32 -3.50
C THR A 103 4.38 14.80 -3.86
N ASN A 104 4.78 15.07 -5.10
CA ASN A 104 4.77 16.43 -5.64
C ASN A 104 3.41 16.84 -6.21
N GLU A 105 2.34 16.09 -5.94
CA GLU A 105 0.98 16.47 -6.35
C GLU A 105 0.46 17.70 -5.59
N GLY A 106 0.94 17.91 -4.38
CA GLY A 106 0.50 18.98 -3.49
C GLY A 106 0.66 18.57 -2.02
N ASP A 107 -0.10 19.20 -1.16
CA ASP A 107 0.02 19.02 0.29
C ASP A 107 -0.80 17.85 0.84
N GLN A 108 -1.61 17.22 0.01
CA GLN A 108 -2.46 16.10 0.43
C GLN A 108 -1.71 14.78 0.26
N PRO A 109 -1.41 14.08 1.34
CA PRO A 109 -0.75 12.79 1.24
C PRO A 109 -1.71 11.72 0.71
N ARG A 110 -1.15 10.68 0.12
CA ARG A 110 -1.88 9.49 -0.27
C ARG A 110 -1.74 8.47 0.84
N VAL A 111 -2.82 7.78 1.17
CA VAL A 111 -2.83 6.77 2.23
C VAL A 111 -3.23 5.42 1.65
N LEU A 112 -2.40 4.43 1.90
CA LEU A 112 -2.67 3.04 1.57
C LEU A 112 -2.96 2.28 2.86
N THR A 113 -3.84 1.29 2.78
CA THR A 113 -4.22 0.49 3.94
C THR A 113 -3.95 -0.98 3.66
N ILE A 114 -3.34 -1.66 4.62
CA ILE A 114 -3.23 -3.11 4.64
C ILE A 114 -3.91 -3.64 5.88
N ARG A 115 -4.55 -4.78 5.75
CA ARG A 115 -5.20 -5.44 6.88
C ARG A 115 -5.17 -6.95 6.70
N GLY A 116 -5.43 -7.64 7.77
CA GLY A 116 -5.50 -9.10 7.77
C GLY A 116 -5.41 -9.66 9.17
N THR A 117 -5.28 -10.98 9.23
CA THR A 117 -5.11 -11.70 10.48
C THR A 117 -3.99 -12.72 10.31
N VAL A 118 -3.02 -12.69 11.20
CA VAL A 118 -1.93 -13.66 11.24
C VAL A 118 -2.22 -14.67 12.32
N ASN A 119 -2.38 -15.93 11.92
CA ASN A 119 -2.54 -17.03 12.85
C ASN A 119 -1.18 -17.58 13.24
N GLU A 120 -1.08 -17.95 14.48
CA GLU A 120 0.12 -18.63 14.97
C GLU A 120 0.38 -19.86 14.13
N LYS A 121 1.61 -20.01 13.69
CA LYS A 121 2.02 -21.21 13.00
C LYS A 121 2.11 -22.32 14.01
N LYS A 122 1.19 -23.23 13.94
CA LYS A 122 1.26 -24.43 14.77
C LYS A 122 2.54 -25.13 14.45
N ALA A 123 3.29 -25.46 15.49
CA ALA A 123 4.40 -26.37 15.35
C ALA A 123 3.86 -27.56 14.58
N GLU A 124 4.45 -27.77 13.40
CA GLU A 124 4.02 -28.85 12.57
C GLU A 124 3.90 -30.11 13.37
N GLU A 125 2.67 -30.50 13.43
CA GLU A 125 2.43 -31.80 13.95
C GLU A 125 3.14 -32.78 13.12
N GLY A 126 4.12 -33.16 13.36
CA GLY A 126 4.80 -33.96 12.54
C GLY A 126 6.20 -33.77 12.58
N VAL A 127 6.41 -32.82 13.02
CA VAL A 127 7.72 -32.78 13.20
C VAL A 127 7.93 -33.71 14.36
N PRO A 128 7.43 -34.29 14.18
CA PRO A 128 7.42 -34.94 15.13
C PRO A 128 8.47 -35.68 15.39
N ALA A 129 8.08 -35.17 15.33
CA ALA A 129 8.45 -35.44 15.57
C ALA A 129 9.07 -35.98 16.03
N SER A 130 9.03 -35.77 15.89
CA SER A 130 9.56 -36.08 16.18
C SER A 130 10.05 -36.76 16.75
N ALA A 131 9.83 -36.71 16.65
CA ALA A 131 10.06 -37.10 17.14
C ALA A 131 10.58 -37.93 17.61
N PRO A 132 10.66 -38.04 17.53
CA PRO A 132 11.04 -38.72 17.96
C PRO A 132 11.76 -39.38 18.43
N SER A 133 11.72 -39.13 18.41
CA SER A 133 12.21 -39.57 18.77
C SER A 133 12.48 -40.41 19.39
N LEU A 134 12.25 -40.34 19.37
CA LEU A 134 12.35 -40.96 19.89
C LEU A 134 12.79 -41.80 20.31
N ILE A 135 12.92 -41.68 20.24
CA ILE A 135 13.17 -42.30 20.50
C ILE A 135 13.61 -43.07 20.99
N SER A 136 13.76 -43.11 21.08
CA SER A 136 14.02 -43.67 21.48
C SER A 136 14.37 -44.61 22.03
N ALA A 137 14.38 -44.88 22.25
CA ALA A 137 14.50 -45.71 22.86
C ALA A 137 15.27 -46.52 23.08
N PRO A 138 15.78 -46.91 23.57
CA PRO A 138 16.32 -47.72 23.85
C PRO A 138 16.47 -48.60 24.49
N LYS A 139 16.77 -49.16 24.74
CA LYS A 139 16.85 -49.84 25.34
C LYS A 139 17.29 -50.80 25.63
N GLN A 140 17.56 -50.98 26.17
CA GLN A 140 17.98 -51.91 26.68
C GLN A 140 18.71 -52.38 27.11
#